data_4bd16f0b4e4d7543e9f24d9ff840aaf9
#
_entry.id   4bd16f0b4e4d7543e9f24d9ff840aaf9
#
_cell.length_a   1.000
_cell.length_b   1.000
_cell.length_c   1.000
_cell.angle_alpha   90.00
_cell.angle_beta   90.00
_cell.angle_gamma   90.00
#
_symmetry.space_group_name_H-M   'P 1'
#
loop_
_entity.id
_entity.type
_entity.pdbx_description
1 polymer ?
#
loop_
_entity_poly.entity_id
_entity_poly.type
_entity_poly.pdbx_seq_one_letter_code
_entity_poly.pdbx_strand_id
1 'polypeptide(L)'
;MSDFIWVEKYRPKTIDECILPESTKKTFQDFLDKGEIPNMLLAGPPGIGKTTVAKALCNELGVDVYVINGSDEGRFLDTVRNNAKNFASTVSLTADAKHKVIIIDEADNTSNDVQLCLRAFIEEFAGNCRFIFTCNYKNKILEPLHSRCAVVEFGIKGKDRQTIAAQFFQRIKQILDTEGVEYDNKVLVELINKHFPDWRRVLNECQRYSVSGKIDSGILASFSDVAVNDLIKNLKQKNFAEVRKWIVSNLDNDTTVLLRRIYDALYDALENNSVPAAVLVLAKYQYQAAFVADQEINMLACLTEIMVECEFK
;
A
#
# COMPACT_ATOMS: atom_id res chain seq x y z
N MET A 1 8.09 -20.48 -10.42
CA MET A 1 8.61 -19.74 -9.25
C MET A 1 7.59 -18.82 -8.57
N SER A 2 6.44 -18.54 -9.18
CA SER A 2 5.37 -17.71 -8.58
C SER A 2 4.50 -18.43 -7.55
N ASP A 3 4.53 -19.76 -7.51
CA ASP A 3 3.60 -20.57 -6.72
C ASP A 3 3.91 -20.61 -5.21
N PHE A 4 5.07 -20.11 -4.81
CA PHE A 4 5.48 -20.08 -3.40
C PHE A 4 4.94 -18.85 -2.66
N ILE A 5 4.86 -17.70 -3.33
CA ILE A 5 4.44 -16.44 -2.70
C ILE A 5 2.93 -16.28 -2.81
N TRP A 6 2.21 -16.30 -1.69
CA TRP A 6 0.74 -16.25 -1.66
C TRP A 6 0.16 -15.02 -2.34
N VAL A 7 0.82 -13.86 -2.22
CA VAL A 7 0.39 -12.63 -2.90
C VAL A 7 0.32 -12.79 -4.43
N GLU A 8 1.21 -13.62 -5.01
CA GLU A 8 1.20 -13.89 -6.45
C GLU A 8 0.31 -15.10 -6.79
N LYS A 9 0.40 -16.19 -6.01
CA LYS A 9 -0.38 -17.42 -6.21
C LYS A 9 -1.88 -17.16 -6.18
N TYR A 10 -2.36 -16.35 -5.24
CA TYR A 10 -3.77 -16.04 -5.01
C TYR A 10 -4.20 -14.67 -5.57
N ARG A 11 -3.40 -14.10 -6.45
CA ARG A 11 -3.72 -12.83 -7.12
C ARG A 11 -4.99 -13.01 -7.95
N PRO A 12 -6.03 -12.19 -7.74
CA PRO A 12 -7.24 -12.18 -8.57
C PRO A 12 -6.92 -12.09 -10.06
N LYS A 13 -7.59 -12.88 -10.86
CA LYS A 13 -7.44 -12.94 -12.33
C LYS A 13 -8.60 -12.29 -13.06
N THR A 14 -9.72 -12.08 -12.37
CA THR A 14 -10.93 -11.44 -12.88
C THR A 14 -11.36 -10.29 -11.97
N ILE A 15 -12.17 -9.37 -12.51
CA ILE A 15 -12.73 -8.26 -11.73
C ILE A 15 -13.68 -8.78 -10.64
N ASP A 16 -14.36 -9.87 -10.90
CA ASP A 16 -15.26 -10.49 -9.91
C ASP A 16 -14.53 -11.03 -8.69
N GLU A 17 -13.34 -11.56 -8.88
CA GLU A 17 -12.48 -12.01 -7.78
C GLU A 17 -11.88 -10.85 -6.97
N CYS A 18 -11.85 -9.64 -7.53
CA CYS A 18 -11.29 -8.47 -6.86
C CYS A 18 -12.24 -7.97 -5.76
N ILE A 19 -11.68 -7.70 -4.59
CA ILE A 19 -12.41 -7.15 -3.45
C ILE A 19 -12.37 -5.62 -3.54
N LEU A 20 -13.47 -5.03 -3.99
CA LEU A 20 -13.62 -3.61 -4.29
C LEU A 20 -14.96 -3.10 -3.76
N PRO A 21 -15.07 -1.77 -3.48
CA PRO A 21 -16.37 -1.14 -3.30
C PRO A 21 -17.27 -1.39 -4.54
N GLU A 22 -18.55 -1.62 -4.30
CA GLU A 22 -19.51 -1.97 -5.36
C GLU A 22 -19.55 -0.97 -6.50
N SER A 23 -19.48 0.32 -6.18
CA SER A 23 -19.41 1.39 -7.18
C SER A 23 -18.17 1.31 -8.07
N THR A 24 -17.02 0.97 -7.49
CA THR A 24 -15.76 0.82 -8.21
C THR A 24 -15.78 -0.46 -9.06
N LYS A 25 -16.31 -1.57 -8.51
CA LYS A 25 -16.47 -2.83 -9.22
C LYS A 25 -17.34 -2.67 -10.45
N LYS A 26 -18.48 -1.97 -10.31
CA LYS A 26 -19.38 -1.66 -11.41
C LYS A 26 -18.69 -0.85 -12.51
N THR A 27 -17.87 0.13 -12.18
CA THR A 27 -17.13 0.91 -13.17
C THR A 27 -16.24 0.03 -14.05
N PHE A 28 -15.53 -0.94 -13.44
CA PHE A 28 -14.70 -1.88 -14.21
C PHE A 28 -15.53 -2.88 -15.02
N GLN A 29 -16.68 -3.31 -14.49
CA GLN A 29 -17.61 -4.17 -15.22
C GLN A 29 -18.16 -3.46 -16.45
N ASP A 30 -18.52 -2.18 -16.34
CA ASP A 30 -18.99 -1.36 -17.48
C ASP A 30 -17.90 -1.25 -18.59
N PHE A 31 -16.60 -1.28 -18.24
CA PHE A 31 -15.53 -1.33 -19.24
C PHE A 31 -15.42 -2.70 -19.92
N LEU A 32 -15.58 -3.80 -19.15
CA LEU A 32 -15.61 -5.15 -19.70
C LEU A 32 -16.78 -5.33 -20.70
N ASP A 33 -17.96 -4.86 -20.33
CA ASP A 33 -19.17 -4.98 -21.15
C ASP A 33 -19.02 -4.20 -22.47
N LYS A 34 -18.29 -3.10 -22.48
CA LYS A 34 -17.97 -2.32 -23.69
C LYS A 34 -16.86 -2.94 -24.54
N GLY A 35 -16.06 -3.84 -23.98
CA GLY A 35 -14.90 -4.42 -24.61
C GLY A 35 -13.77 -3.41 -24.90
N GLU A 36 -13.81 -2.26 -24.25
CA GLU A 36 -12.82 -1.18 -24.40
C GLU A 36 -12.58 -0.48 -23.07
N ILE A 37 -11.33 -0.09 -22.80
CA ILE A 37 -10.95 0.70 -21.64
C ILE A 37 -10.44 2.08 -22.05
N PRO A 38 -10.72 3.12 -21.26
CA PRO A 38 -10.09 4.41 -21.44
C PRO A 38 -8.64 4.38 -20.90
N ASN A 39 -7.87 5.43 -21.15
CA ASN A 39 -6.69 5.68 -20.34
C ASN A 39 -7.12 5.91 -18.89
N MET A 40 -6.45 5.30 -17.92
CA MET A 40 -6.87 5.33 -16.51
C MET A 40 -5.73 5.72 -15.59
N LEU A 41 -6.09 6.40 -14.51
CA LEU A 41 -5.22 6.67 -13.37
C LEU A 41 -5.86 6.05 -12.11
N LEU A 42 -5.27 4.96 -11.62
CA LEU A 42 -5.72 4.23 -10.43
C LEU A 42 -4.93 4.76 -9.22
N ALA A 43 -5.59 5.57 -8.39
CA ALA A 43 -4.97 6.23 -7.25
C ALA A 43 -5.48 5.67 -5.92
N GLY A 44 -4.59 5.47 -4.94
CA GLY A 44 -4.98 5.03 -3.60
C GLY A 44 -3.83 4.43 -2.80
N PRO A 45 -4.04 4.06 -1.53
CA PRO A 45 -3.01 3.57 -0.64
C PRO A 45 -2.32 2.29 -1.15
N PRO A 46 -1.09 2.00 -0.70
CA PRO A 46 -0.38 0.77 -1.08
C PRO A 46 -1.13 -0.48 -0.62
N GLY A 47 -0.92 -1.59 -1.32
CA GLY A 47 -1.50 -2.89 -0.95
C GLY A 47 -3.01 -3.07 -1.19
N ILE A 48 -3.75 -2.03 -1.66
CA ILE A 48 -5.21 -2.07 -1.86
C ILE A 48 -5.65 -2.80 -3.15
N GLY A 49 -4.71 -3.19 -4.03
CA GLY A 49 -5.02 -3.99 -5.21
C GLY A 49 -5.06 -3.23 -6.55
N LYS A 50 -4.58 -1.97 -6.66
CA LYS A 50 -4.58 -1.19 -7.91
C LYS A 50 -4.00 -1.94 -9.11
N THR A 51 -2.76 -2.40 -8.98
CA THR A 51 -2.06 -3.18 -10.03
C THR A 51 -2.74 -4.51 -10.33
N THR A 52 -3.33 -5.14 -9.29
CA THR A 52 -4.10 -6.38 -9.43
C THR A 52 -5.33 -6.17 -10.30
N VAL A 53 -6.11 -5.12 -10.03
CA VAL A 53 -7.30 -4.76 -10.82
C VAL A 53 -6.93 -4.41 -12.26
N ALA A 54 -5.85 -3.63 -12.47
CA ALA A 54 -5.37 -3.33 -13.82
C ALA A 54 -5.06 -4.60 -14.62
N LYS A 55 -4.35 -5.55 -14.00
CA LYS A 55 -4.00 -6.83 -14.64
C LYS A 55 -5.23 -7.72 -14.85
N ALA A 56 -6.15 -7.81 -13.88
CA ALA A 56 -7.37 -8.58 -13.98
C ALA A 56 -8.25 -8.08 -15.13
N LEU A 57 -8.44 -6.76 -15.23
CA LEU A 57 -9.20 -6.14 -16.31
C LEU A 57 -8.61 -6.47 -17.69
N CYS A 58 -7.31 -6.36 -17.84
CA CYS A 58 -6.63 -6.67 -19.09
C CYS A 58 -6.73 -8.18 -19.44
N ASN A 59 -6.63 -9.03 -18.42
CA ASN A 59 -6.74 -10.48 -18.61
C ASN A 59 -8.14 -10.89 -19.09
N GLU A 60 -9.20 -10.33 -18.51
CA GLU A 60 -10.59 -10.61 -18.94
C GLU A 60 -10.89 -10.09 -20.35
N LEU A 61 -10.31 -8.95 -20.72
CA LEU A 61 -10.44 -8.40 -22.07
C LEU A 61 -9.58 -9.12 -23.11
N GLY A 62 -8.66 -10.00 -22.69
CA GLY A 62 -7.75 -10.69 -23.61
C GLY A 62 -6.82 -9.76 -24.37
N VAL A 63 -6.45 -8.61 -23.81
CA VAL A 63 -5.57 -7.61 -24.43
C VAL A 63 -4.11 -7.89 -24.16
N ASP A 64 -3.22 -7.56 -25.12
CA ASP A 64 -1.78 -7.59 -24.94
C ASP A 64 -1.37 -6.51 -23.92
N VAL A 65 -0.57 -6.91 -22.92
CA VAL A 65 -0.14 -6.02 -21.82
C VAL A 65 1.37 -5.90 -21.74
N TYR A 66 1.85 -4.68 -21.62
CA TYR A 66 3.22 -4.38 -21.25
C TYR A 66 3.26 -3.63 -19.94
N VAL A 67 3.97 -4.17 -18.94
CA VAL A 67 4.04 -3.58 -17.59
C VAL A 67 5.41 -2.94 -17.39
N ILE A 68 5.42 -1.68 -16.98
CA ILE A 68 6.62 -0.92 -16.64
C ILE A 68 6.49 -0.46 -15.19
N ASN A 69 7.52 -0.68 -14.37
CA ASN A 69 7.57 -0.19 -13.00
C ASN A 69 8.24 1.19 -12.96
N GLY A 70 7.54 2.21 -12.45
CA GLY A 70 8.03 3.57 -12.31
C GLY A 70 9.18 3.75 -11.32
N SER A 71 9.38 2.77 -10.43
CA SER A 71 10.50 2.77 -9.47
C SER A 71 11.85 2.35 -10.09
N ASP A 72 11.89 1.91 -11.36
CA ASP A 72 13.09 1.43 -12.04
C ASP A 72 13.85 2.61 -12.67
N GLU A 73 14.39 3.51 -11.85
CA GLU A 73 14.87 4.86 -12.20
C GLU A 73 15.98 4.88 -13.28
N GLY A 74 16.89 3.91 -13.28
CA GLY A 74 18.12 3.98 -14.09
C GLY A 74 17.91 3.80 -15.59
N ARG A 75 16.77 3.25 -16.04
CA ARG A 75 16.49 2.91 -17.45
C ARG A 75 15.10 3.31 -17.92
N PHE A 76 14.31 3.94 -17.05
CA PHE A 76 12.88 4.16 -17.31
C PHE A 76 12.62 5.00 -18.55
N LEU A 77 13.36 6.09 -18.74
CA LEU A 77 13.18 6.97 -19.90
C LEU A 77 13.49 6.24 -21.23
N ASP A 78 14.57 5.45 -21.27
CA ASP A 78 14.95 4.65 -22.43
C ASP A 78 13.97 3.49 -22.66
N THR A 79 13.49 2.85 -21.58
CA THR A 79 12.48 1.80 -21.65
C THR A 79 11.16 2.35 -22.22
N VAL A 80 10.73 3.53 -21.77
CA VAL A 80 9.52 4.18 -22.29
C VAL A 80 9.72 4.57 -23.77
N ARG A 81 10.83 5.22 -24.12
CA ARG A 81 11.08 5.68 -25.49
C ARG A 81 11.24 4.55 -26.50
N ASN A 82 11.88 3.47 -26.11
CA ASN A 82 12.18 2.37 -27.02
C ASN A 82 11.18 1.23 -26.92
N ASN A 83 11.04 0.62 -25.74
CA ASN A 83 10.25 -0.61 -25.60
C ASN A 83 8.75 -0.32 -25.60
N ALA A 84 8.30 0.69 -24.85
CA ALA A 84 6.89 1.07 -24.83
C ALA A 84 6.43 1.58 -26.20
N LYS A 85 7.27 2.39 -26.87
CA LYS A 85 7.00 2.87 -28.23
C LYS A 85 6.90 1.72 -29.23
N ASN A 86 7.85 0.79 -29.22
CA ASN A 86 7.83 -0.38 -30.08
C ASN A 86 6.58 -1.24 -29.83
N PHE A 87 6.23 -1.49 -28.57
CA PHE A 87 5.03 -2.24 -28.20
C PHE A 87 3.75 -1.54 -28.69
N ALA A 88 3.62 -0.23 -28.49
CA ALA A 88 2.46 0.56 -28.91
C ALA A 88 2.32 0.68 -30.43
N SER A 89 3.45 0.69 -31.16
CA SER A 89 3.48 0.83 -32.63
C SER A 89 3.10 -0.45 -33.39
N THR A 90 3.22 -1.63 -32.73
CA THR A 90 2.89 -2.92 -33.35
C THR A 90 1.41 -3.23 -33.20
N VAL A 91 0.82 -3.91 -34.20
CA VAL A 91 -0.57 -4.38 -34.12
C VAL A 91 -0.62 -5.61 -33.23
N SER A 92 -1.73 -5.81 -32.46
CA SER A 92 -1.94 -7.03 -31.71
C SER A 92 -2.12 -8.22 -32.66
N LEU A 93 -1.54 -9.36 -32.29
CA LEU A 93 -1.67 -10.60 -33.04
C LEU A 93 -2.91 -11.41 -32.59
N THR A 94 -3.51 -11.06 -31.47
CA THR A 94 -4.75 -11.65 -30.97
C THR A 94 -5.93 -10.99 -31.68
N ALA A 95 -6.68 -11.75 -32.49
CA ALA A 95 -7.68 -11.25 -33.41
C ALA A 95 -8.88 -10.52 -32.75
N ASP A 96 -9.09 -10.69 -31.44
CA ASP A 96 -10.25 -10.14 -30.72
C ASP A 96 -9.95 -8.84 -29.94
N ALA A 97 -8.69 -8.48 -29.75
CA ALA A 97 -8.32 -7.30 -28.96
C ALA A 97 -8.29 -6.02 -29.82
N LYS A 98 -9.16 -5.07 -29.52
CA LYS A 98 -9.24 -3.78 -30.23
C LYS A 98 -8.03 -2.86 -29.97
N HIS A 99 -7.30 -3.05 -28.87
CA HIS A 99 -6.18 -2.20 -28.46
C HIS A 99 -5.23 -2.97 -27.53
N LYS A 100 -4.01 -2.48 -27.42
CA LYS A 100 -3.02 -2.93 -26.45
C LYS A 100 -3.06 -2.07 -25.19
N VAL A 101 -2.45 -2.56 -24.11
CA VAL A 101 -2.40 -1.82 -22.85
C VAL A 101 -0.97 -1.72 -22.33
N ILE A 102 -0.56 -0.52 -21.93
CA ILE A 102 0.66 -0.29 -21.18
C ILE A 102 0.27 0.09 -19.75
N ILE A 103 0.72 -0.70 -18.78
CA ILE A 103 0.55 -0.42 -17.35
C ILE A 103 1.83 0.21 -16.84
N ILE A 104 1.72 1.45 -16.33
CA ILE A 104 2.79 2.14 -15.61
C ILE A 104 2.51 2.00 -14.12
N ASP A 105 3.16 1.03 -13.49
CA ASP A 105 3.01 0.79 -12.06
C ASP A 105 3.87 1.76 -11.26
N GLU A 106 3.36 2.29 -10.15
CA GLU A 106 4.03 3.29 -9.30
C GLU A 106 4.46 4.55 -10.07
N ALA A 107 3.58 5.09 -10.90
CA ALA A 107 3.85 6.26 -11.74
C ALA A 107 4.22 7.53 -10.93
N ASP A 108 3.85 7.60 -9.68
CA ASP A 108 4.22 8.68 -8.75
C ASP A 108 5.71 8.67 -8.33
N ASN A 109 6.45 7.63 -8.71
CA ASN A 109 7.90 7.54 -8.55
C ASN A 109 8.67 7.97 -9.81
N THR A 110 7.96 8.30 -10.89
CA THR A 110 8.60 8.75 -12.15
C THR A 110 8.91 10.25 -12.12
N SER A 111 9.99 10.64 -12.81
CA SER A 111 10.34 12.05 -12.97
C SER A 111 9.32 12.81 -13.83
N ASN A 112 9.32 14.15 -13.70
CA ASN A 112 8.44 15.01 -14.49
C ASN A 112 8.68 14.86 -16.01
N ASP A 113 9.93 14.68 -16.43
CA ASP A 113 10.28 14.50 -17.85
C ASP A 113 9.69 13.20 -18.42
N VAL A 114 9.69 12.14 -17.63
CA VAL A 114 9.04 10.88 -17.99
C VAL A 114 7.55 11.06 -18.11
N GLN A 115 6.90 11.73 -17.17
CA GLN A 115 5.46 11.97 -17.19
C GLN A 115 5.05 12.83 -18.40
N LEU A 116 5.87 13.82 -18.80
CA LEU A 116 5.65 14.61 -20.02
C LEU A 116 5.83 13.78 -21.28
N CYS A 117 6.80 12.85 -21.31
CA CYS A 117 6.96 11.90 -22.42
C CYS A 117 5.74 10.97 -22.53
N LEU A 118 5.25 10.42 -21.41
CA LEU A 118 4.06 9.57 -21.38
C LEU A 118 2.80 10.32 -21.83
N ARG A 119 2.67 11.61 -21.49
CA ARG A 119 1.61 12.46 -22.02
C ARG A 119 1.61 12.49 -23.54
N ALA A 120 2.79 12.70 -24.15
CA ALA A 120 2.90 12.71 -25.61
C ALA A 120 2.53 11.35 -26.23
N PHE A 121 2.91 10.25 -25.57
CA PHE A 121 2.59 8.89 -26.03
C PHE A 121 1.11 8.56 -25.98
N ILE A 122 0.39 9.03 -24.97
CA ILE A 122 -1.08 8.88 -24.90
C ILE A 122 -1.74 9.46 -26.16
N GLU A 123 -1.26 10.60 -26.65
CA GLU A 123 -1.78 11.25 -27.86
C GLU A 123 -1.31 10.54 -29.14
N GLU A 124 -0.01 10.21 -29.23
CA GLU A 124 0.60 9.56 -30.40
C GLU A 124 -0.03 8.18 -30.69
N PHE A 125 -0.30 7.38 -29.64
CA PHE A 125 -0.77 6.00 -29.76
C PHE A 125 -2.26 5.80 -29.41
N ALA A 126 -3.04 6.87 -29.36
CA ALA A 126 -4.46 6.82 -28.99
C ALA A 126 -5.30 5.83 -29.82
N GLY A 127 -4.90 5.52 -31.07
CA GLY A 127 -5.59 4.56 -31.93
C GLY A 127 -5.38 3.09 -31.55
N ASN A 128 -4.18 2.75 -31.04
CA ASN A 128 -3.74 1.35 -30.88
C ASN A 128 -3.49 0.95 -29.43
N CYS A 129 -3.29 1.91 -28.52
CA CYS A 129 -2.84 1.62 -27.18
C CYS A 129 -3.60 2.44 -26.14
N ARG A 130 -3.81 1.84 -24.97
CA ARG A 130 -4.32 2.51 -23.77
C ARG A 130 -3.29 2.45 -22.66
N PHE A 131 -3.34 3.41 -21.77
CA PHE A 131 -2.40 3.54 -20.67
C PHE A 131 -3.15 3.45 -19.35
N ILE A 132 -2.66 2.60 -18.45
CA ILE A 132 -3.14 2.48 -17.07
C ILE A 132 -1.99 2.88 -16.16
N PHE A 133 -2.18 3.96 -15.41
CA PHE A 133 -1.24 4.42 -14.40
C PHE A 133 -1.71 3.97 -13.02
N THR A 134 -0.82 3.47 -12.19
CA THR A 134 -1.12 3.31 -10.76
C THR A 134 -0.27 4.31 -9.96
N CYS A 135 -0.82 4.86 -8.90
CA CYS A 135 -0.08 5.74 -7.99
C CYS A 135 -0.59 5.63 -6.55
N ASN A 136 0.29 5.87 -5.59
CA ASN A 136 -0.09 6.01 -4.19
C ASN A 136 -0.45 7.47 -3.88
N TYR A 137 0.26 8.41 -4.49
CA TYR A 137 0.11 9.84 -4.26
C TYR A 137 -0.32 10.55 -5.55
N LYS A 138 -1.61 10.82 -5.68
CA LYS A 138 -2.22 11.47 -6.84
C LYS A 138 -1.59 12.84 -7.15
N ASN A 139 -1.21 13.59 -6.11
CA ASN A 139 -0.58 14.91 -6.24
C ASN A 139 0.84 14.90 -6.83
N LYS A 140 1.49 13.74 -6.94
CA LYS A 140 2.77 13.59 -7.63
C LYS A 140 2.63 13.36 -9.14
N ILE A 141 1.41 13.13 -9.62
CA ILE A 141 1.13 12.98 -11.05
C ILE A 141 0.80 14.36 -11.64
N LEU A 142 1.42 14.68 -12.76
CA LEU A 142 1.24 15.97 -13.43
C LEU A 142 -0.19 16.15 -13.94
N GLU A 143 -0.75 17.34 -13.81
CA GLU A 143 -2.10 17.70 -14.26
C GLU A 143 -2.39 17.34 -15.72
N PRO A 144 -1.44 17.48 -16.69
CA PRO A 144 -1.64 17.03 -18.06
C PRO A 144 -1.95 15.53 -18.23
N LEU A 145 -1.54 14.67 -17.30
CA LEU A 145 -1.91 13.25 -17.30
C LEU A 145 -3.30 13.04 -16.70
N HIS A 146 -3.64 13.78 -15.63
CA HIS A 146 -4.99 13.74 -15.04
C HIS A 146 -6.07 14.05 -16.07
N SER A 147 -5.87 15.09 -16.89
CA SER A 147 -6.86 15.51 -17.90
C SER A 147 -7.06 14.51 -19.05
N ARG A 148 -6.15 13.54 -19.22
CA ARG A 148 -6.17 12.52 -20.29
C ARG A 148 -6.59 11.15 -19.80
N CYS A 149 -6.77 10.97 -18.50
CA CYS A 149 -7.08 9.70 -17.87
C CYS A 149 -8.39 9.76 -17.09
N ALA A 150 -9.16 8.69 -17.14
CA ALA A 150 -10.24 8.47 -16.20
C ALA A 150 -9.64 8.15 -14.83
N VAL A 151 -9.85 9.03 -13.85
CA VAL A 151 -9.30 8.86 -12.50
C VAL A 151 -10.23 7.97 -11.69
N VAL A 152 -9.70 6.83 -11.22
CA VAL A 152 -10.41 5.91 -10.33
C VAL A 152 -9.71 5.90 -8.98
N GLU A 153 -10.38 6.39 -7.94
CA GLU A 153 -9.85 6.43 -6.59
C GLU A 153 -10.19 5.15 -5.82
N PHE A 154 -9.15 4.45 -5.39
CA PHE A 154 -9.23 3.27 -4.54
C PHE A 154 -9.33 3.70 -3.07
N GLY A 155 -10.40 4.43 -2.74
CA GLY A 155 -10.72 4.85 -1.38
C GLY A 155 -11.85 4.01 -0.82
N ILE A 156 -11.64 3.42 0.36
CA ILE A 156 -12.70 2.70 1.07
C ILE A 156 -13.41 3.68 1.99
N LYS A 157 -14.63 4.08 1.63
CA LYS A 157 -15.47 4.96 2.47
C LYS A 157 -15.97 4.20 3.69
N GLY A 158 -16.24 4.91 4.77
CA GLY A 158 -16.62 4.30 6.05
C GLY A 158 -17.76 3.29 5.99
N LYS A 159 -18.74 3.50 5.07
CA LYS A 159 -19.87 2.59 4.85
C LYS A 159 -19.44 1.23 4.26
N ASP A 160 -18.43 1.21 3.41
CA ASP A 160 -17.98 0.01 2.69
C ASP A 160 -16.93 -0.78 3.49
N ARG A 161 -16.34 -0.18 4.53
CA ARG A 161 -15.23 -0.76 5.29
C ARG A 161 -15.58 -2.14 5.85
N GLN A 162 -16.73 -2.27 6.50
CA GLN A 162 -17.14 -3.53 7.12
C GLN A 162 -17.41 -4.61 6.08
N THR A 163 -18.09 -4.26 4.98
CA THR A 163 -18.40 -5.20 3.89
C THR A 163 -17.14 -5.70 3.23
N ILE A 164 -16.21 -4.81 2.90
CA ILE A 164 -14.93 -5.15 2.27
C ILE A 164 -14.04 -5.96 3.20
N ALA A 165 -13.97 -5.61 4.49
CA ALA A 165 -13.23 -6.39 5.47
C ALA A 165 -13.81 -7.80 5.63
N ALA A 166 -15.14 -7.96 5.60
CA ALA A 166 -15.81 -9.26 5.67
C ALA A 166 -15.53 -10.11 4.41
N GLN A 167 -15.57 -9.52 3.20
CA GLN A 167 -15.22 -10.22 1.96
C GLN A 167 -13.76 -10.67 1.98
N PHE A 168 -12.85 -9.83 2.45
CA PHE A 168 -11.44 -10.17 2.57
C PHE A 168 -11.20 -11.27 3.61
N PHE A 169 -11.89 -11.22 4.74
CA PHE A 169 -11.85 -12.27 5.74
C PHE A 169 -12.25 -13.63 5.16
N GLN A 170 -13.32 -13.70 4.37
CA GLN A 170 -13.73 -14.93 3.68
C GLN A 170 -12.66 -15.40 2.68
N ARG A 171 -12.05 -14.48 1.94
CA ARG A 171 -10.96 -14.80 1.00
C ARG A 171 -9.75 -15.38 1.72
N ILE A 172 -9.32 -14.79 2.84
CA ILE A 172 -8.21 -15.32 3.65
C ILE A 172 -8.53 -16.72 4.16
N LYS A 173 -9.73 -16.97 4.65
CA LYS A 173 -10.14 -18.30 5.09
C LYS A 173 -10.01 -19.34 3.98
N GLN A 174 -10.51 -19.05 2.78
CA GLN A 174 -10.38 -19.94 1.63
C GLN A 174 -8.91 -20.25 1.30
N ILE A 175 -8.02 -19.25 1.40
CA ILE A 175 -6.60 -19.44 1.17
C ILE A 175 -5.99 -20.34 2.25
N LEU A 176 -6.28 -20.09 3.54
CA LEU A 176 -5.77 -20.88 4.65
C LEU A 176 -6.28 -22.34 4.62
N ASP A 177 -7.56 -22.52 4.29
CA ASP A 177 -8.16 -23.84 4.11
C ASP A 177 -7.48 -24.61 2.96
N THR A 178 -7.16 -23.93 1.85
CA THR A 178 -6.46 -24.52 0.69
C THR A 178 -5.02 -24.90 1.03
N GLU A 179 -4.35 -24.11 1.86
CA GLU A 179 -2.97 -24.37 2.31
C GLU A 179 -2.89 -25.32 3.51
N GLY A 180 -4.03 -25.73 4.07
CA GLY A 180 -4.10 -26.65 5.22
C GLY A 180 -3.60 -26.04 6.52
N VAL A 181 -3.72 -24.73 6.70
CA VAL A 181 -3.26 -23.99 7.89
C VAL A 181 -4.41 -23.81 8.88
N GLU A 182 -4.23 -24.24 10.13
CA GLU A 182 -5.20 -23.98 11.20
C GLU A 182 -5.18 -22.50 11.60
N TYR A 183 -6.33 -21.93 11.92
CA TYR A 183 -6.44 -20.52 12.30
C TYR A 183 -7.53 -20.23 13.34
N ASP A 184 -7.30 -19.20 14.16
CA ASP A 184 -8.33 -18.62 15.03
C ASP A 184 -9.00 -17.43 14.32
N ASN A 185 -10.33 -17.48 14.19
CA ASN A 185 -11.12 -16.43 13.54
C ASN A 185 -10.95 -15.05 14.20
N LYS A 186 -10.79 -14.99 15.54
CA LYS A 186 -10.60 -13.72 16.27
C LYS A 186 -9.27 -13.09 15.88
N VAL A 187 -8.23 -13.89 15.82
CA VAL A 187 -6.88 -13.47 15.44
C VAL A 187 -6.86 -12.93 14.00
N LEU A 188 -7.54 -13.61 13.07
CA LEU A 188 -7.64 -13.13 11.69
C LEU A 188 -8.39 -11.80 11.58
N VAL A 189 -9.47 -11.61 12.33
CA VAL A 189 -10.21 -10.34 12.36
C VAL A 189 -9.32 -9.21 12.88
N GLU A 190 -8.56 -9.43 13.95
CA GLU A 190 -7.63 -8.44 14.48
C GLU A 190 -6.51 -8.11 13.49
N LEU A 191 -5.93 -9.12 12.85
CA LEU A 191 -4.90 -8.95 11.82
C LEU A 191 -5.41 -8.10 10.65
N ILE A 192 -6.62 -8.39 10.16
CA ILE A 192 -7.24 -7.64 9.08
C ILE A 192 -7.48 -6.19 9.52
N ASN A 193 -8.09 -5.97 10.67
CA ASN A 193 -8.38 -4.63 11.18
C ASN A 193 -7.12 -3.77 11.35
N LYS A 194 -6.03 -4.40 11.79
CA LYS A 194 -4.76 -3.74 12.02
C LYS A 194 -4.09 -3.24 10.73
N HIS A 195 -4.14 -4.04 9.68
CA HIS A 195 -3.46 -3.74 8.42
C HIS A 195 -4.37 -3.18 7.33
N PHE A 196 -5.68 -3.06 7.61
CA PHE A 196 -6.63 -2.50 6.67
C PHE A 196 -6.23 -1.08 6.21
N PRO A 197 -6.20 -0.79 4.90
CA PRO A 197 -6.65 -1.60 3.76
C PRO A 197 -5.50 -2.31 3.01
N ASP A 198 -4.35 -2.57 3.61
CA ASP A 198 -3.21 -3.23 2.98
C ASP A 198 -3.36 -4.76 2.98
N TRP A 199 -4.02 -5.28 1.93
CA TRP A 199 -4.24 -6.72 1.74
C TRP A 199 -2.96 -7.51 1.52
N ARG A 200 -1.96 -6.91 0.88
CA ARG A 200 -0.66 -7.53 0.63
C ARG A 200 0.02 -7.86 1.95
N ARG A 201 -0.01 -6.92 2.89
CA ARG A 201 0.59 -7.11 4.20
C ARG A 201 -0.10 -8.21 5.00
N VAL A 202 -1.44 -8.25 4.98
CA VAL A 202 -2.19 -9.33 5.65
C VAL A 202 -1.82 -10.71 5.09
N LEU A 203 -1.76 -10.87 3.76
CA LEU A 203 -1.37 -12.11 3.11
C LEU A 203 0.06 -12.54 3.46
N ASN A 204 1.00 -11.61 3.44
CA ASN A 204 2.40 -11.88 3.80
C ASN A 204 2.53 -12.32 5.27
N GLU A 205 1.80 -11.69 6.18
CA GLU A 205 1.78 -12.09 7.59
C GLU A 205 1.17 -13.49 7.75
N CYS A 206 0.03 -13.76 7.11
CA CYS A 206 -0.55 -15.10 7.13
C CYS A 206 0.42 -16.15 6.58
N GLN A 207 1.11 -15.87 5.47
CA GLN A 207 2.11 -16.79 4.90
C GLN A 207 3.30 -16.99 5.84
N ARG A 208 3.81 -15.93 6.46
CA ARG A 208 4.93 -16.02 7.42
C ARG A 208 4.60 -16.95 8.58
N TYR A 209 3.39 -16.84 9.12
CA TYR A 209 2.96 -17.66 10.26
C TYR A 209 2.46 -19.05 9.86
N SER A 210 2.11 -19.27 8.60
CA SER A 210 1.71 -20.60 8.12
C SER A 210 2.83 -21.65 8.25
N VAL A 211 4.09 -21.22 8.31
CA VAL A 211 5.26 -22.11 8.54
C VAL A 211 5.15 -22.87 9.86
N SER A 212 4.50 -22.32 10.87
CA SER A 212 4.22 -23.01 12.14
C SER A 212 3.00 -23.94 12.08
N GLY A 213 2.28 -23.98 10.95
CA GLY A 213 1.06 -24.79 10.75
C GLY A 213 -0.19 -24.22 11.39
N LYS A 214 -0.07 -23.15 12.20
CA LYS A 214 -1.19 -22.58 12.92
C LYS A 214 -1.05 -21.06 13.07
N ILE A 215 -2.16 -20.34 12.85
CA ILE A 215 -2.27 -18.91 13.12
C ILE A 215 -3.07 -18.71 14.41
N ASP A 216 -2.39 -18.44 15.51
CA ASP A 216 -2.98 -18.21 16.84
C ASP A 216 -2.59 -16.84 17.42
N SER A 217 -2.90 -16.61 18.68
CA SER A 217 -2.61 -15.35 19.38
C SER A 217 -1.12 -14.97 19.43
N GLY A 218 -0.21 -15.91 19.15
CA GLY A 218 1.22 -15.63 19.04
C GLY A 218 1.56 -14.63 17.92
N ILE A 219 0.75 -14.59 16.86
CA ILE A 219 0.85 -13.59 15.80
C ILE A 219 0.58 -12.18 16.32
N LEU A 220 -0.37 -12.05 17.25
CA LEU A 220 -0.73 -10.76 17.85
C LEU A 220 0.28 -10.32 18.92
N ALA A 221 0.89 -11.25 19.63
CA ALA A 221 1.92 -10.98 20.63
C ALA A 221 3.19 -10.37 20.02
N SER A 222 3.55 -10.77 18.79
CA SER A 222 4.66 -10.15 18.05
C SER A 222 4.34 -8.73 17.54
N PHE A 223 3.07 -8.32 17.61
CA PHE A 223 2.59 -7.01 17.20
C PHE A 223 2.12 -6.14 18.39
N SER A 224 2.46 -6.49 19.60
CA SER A 224 1.80 -5.98 20.80
C SER A 224 1.82 -4.44 20.90
N ASP A 225 0.61 -3.88 20.99
CA ASP A 225 0.37 -2.56 21.57
C ASP A 225 0.86 -2.50 23.04
N VAL A 226 1.08 -3.65 23.67
CA VAL A 226 1.70 -3.82 24.98
C VAL A 226 3.04 -3.12 25.08
N ALA A 227 3.86 -3.16 24.00
CA ALA A 227 5.15 -2.48 23.99
C ALA A 227 5.01 -0.94 24.04
N VAL A 228 4.02 -0.33 23.39
CA VAL A 228 3.84 1.13 23.41
C VAL A 228 3.22 1.57 24.73
N ASN A 229 2.29 0.82 25.29
CA ASN A 229 1.72 1.12 26.60
C ASN A 229 2.77 1.06 27.72
N ASP A 230 3.69 0.11 27.68
CA ASP A 230 4.81 0.05 28.62
C ASP A 230 5.77 1.23 28.43
N LEU A 231 6.01 1.66 27.18
CA LEU A 231 6.75 2.87 26.90
C LEU A 231 6.09 4.09 27.54
N ILE A 232 4.78 4.31 27.34
CA ILE A 232 4.05 5.44 27.94
C ILE A 232 4.17 5.43 29.47
N LYS A 233 4.05 4.27 30.08
CA LYS A 233 4.23 4.10 31.52
C LYS A 233 5.62 4.53 32.01
N ASN A 234 6.65 4.11 31.27
CA ASN A 234 8.05 4.47 31.58
C ASN A 234 8.31 5.95 31.33
N LEU A 235 7.70 6.55 30.28
CA LEU A 235 7.78 8.00 30.03
C LEU A 235 7.14 8.80 31.17
N LYS A 236 5.95 8.40 31.63
CA LYS A 236 5.27 9.02 32.78
C LYS A 236 6.09 8.92 34.06
N GLN A 237 6.77 7.80 34.28
CA GLN A 237 7.63 7.58 35.43
C GLN A 237 9.01 8.21 35.30
N LYS A 238 9.33 8.81 34.16
CA LYS A 238 10.65 9.37 33.80
C LYS A 238 11.79 8.33 33.93
N ASN A 239 11.49 7.05 33.62
CA ASN A 239 12.45 5.96 33.72
C ASN A 239 13.25 5.83 32.42
N PHE A 240 14.30 6.62 32.30
CA PHE A 240 15.17 6.68 31.11
C PHE A 240 15.79 5.31 30.75
N ALA A 241 16.18 4.50 31.73
CA ALA A 241 16.83 3.22 31.47
C ALA A 241 15.89 2.23 30.73
N GLU A 242 14.64 2.16 31.16
CA GLU A 242 13.64 1.28 30.52
C GLU A 242 13.17 1.84 29.17
N VAL A 243 13.10 3.16 29.02
CA VAL A 243 12.83 3.80 27.73
C VAL A 243 13.94 3.46 26.71
N ARG A 244 15.21 3.52 27.11
CA ARG A 244 16.32 3.12 26.25
C ARG A 244 16.25 1.64 25.84
N LYS A 245 15.99 0.75 26.79
CA LYS A 245 15.83 -0.70 26.48
C LYS A 245 14.70 -0.93 25.48
N TRP A 246 13.59 -0.23 25.69
CA TRP A 246 12.46 -0.32 24.77
C TRP A 246 12.84 0.11 23.34
N ILE A 247 13.58 1.21 23.19
CA ILE A 247 14.06 1.69 21.89
C ILE A 247 14.92 0.63 21.22
N VAL A 248 15.95 0.12 21.92
CA VAL A 248 16.86 -0.90 21.38
C VAL A 248 16.10 -2.14 20.89
N SER A 249 15.07 -2.56 21.62
CA SER A 249 14.23 -3.70 21.24
C SER A 249 13.30 -3.44 20.06
N ASN A 250 13.13 -2.18 19.63
CA ASN A 250 12.20 -1.79 18.56
C ASN A 250 12.87 -1.05 17.39
N LEU A 251 14.20 -0.95 17.36
CA LEU A 251 14.96 -0.25 16.31
C LEU A 251 14.78 -0.86 14.92
N ASP A 252 14.47 -2.16 14.81
CA ASP A 252 14.22 -2.85 13.55
C ASP A 252 12.90 -2.45 12.88
N ASN A 253 12.04 -1.70 13.58
CA ASN A 253 10.81 -1.20 13.00
C ASN A 253 11.05 0.10 12.21
N ASP A 254 10.21 0.33 11.18
CA ASP A 254 10.20 1.61 10.47
C ASP A 254 9.95 2.78 11.44
N THR A 255 10.89 3.72 11.48
CA THR A 255 10.87 4.87 12.41
C THR A 255 9.60 5.72 12.23
N THR A 256 9.11 5.89 11.01
CA THR A 256 7.91 6.68 10.73
C THR A 256 6.67 6.01 11.30
N VAL A 257 6.57 4.70 11.14
CA VAL A 257 5.46 3.90 11.70
C VAL A 257 5.52 3.90 13.23
N LEU A 258 6.72 3.81 13.79
CA LEU A 258 6.94 3.81 15.23
C LEU A 258 6.56 5.15 15.86
N LEU A 259 7.01 6.26 15.29
CA LEU A 259 6.65 7.61 15.74
C LEU A 259 5.14 7.86 15.63
N ARG A 260 4.48 7.35 14.59
CA ARG A 260 3.03 7.46 14.47
C ARG A 260 2.29 6.71 15.59
N ARG A 261 2.72 5.50 15.92
CA ARG A 261 2.14 4.72 17.03
C ARG A 261 2.36 5.40 18.38
N ILE A 262 3.56 5.94 18.59
CA ILE A 262 3.88 6.71 19.80
C ILE A 262 2.96 7.93 19.91
N TYR A 263 2.74 8.66 18.81
CA TYR A 263 1.80 9.78 18.77
C TYR A 263 0.39 9.37 19.18
N ASP A 264 -0.14 8.31 18.55
CA ASP A 264 -1.50 7.84 18.81
C ASP A 264 -1.68 7.43 20.29
N ALA A 265 -0.68 6.80 20.91
CA ALA A 265 -0.70 6.44 22.32
C ALA A 265 -0.51 7.64 23.27
N LEU A 266 0.34 8.61 22.90
CA LEU A 266 0.56 9.83 23.65
C LEU A 266 -0.67 10.73 23.68
N TYR A 267 -1.45 10.75 22.60
CA TYR A 267 -2.65 11.56 22.48
C TYR A 267 -3.65 11.29 23.61
N ASP A 268 -3.79 10.03 24.00
CA ASP A 268 -4.70 9.62 25.10
C ASP A 268 -4.06 9.78 26.49
N ALA A 269 -2.74 9.72 26.57
CA ALA A 269 -1.98 9.69 27.84
C ALA A 269 -1.54 11.07 28.34
N LEU A 270 -1.49 12.09 27.46
CA LEU A 270 -1.03 13.44 27.80
C LEU A 270 -2.17 14.35 28.23
N GLU A 271 -1.87 15.33 29.08
CA GLU A 271 -2.76 16.45 29.33
C GLU A 271 -2.99 17.26 28.03
N ASN A 272 -4.19 17.80 27.86
CA ASN A 272 -4.60 18.47 26.63
C ASN A 272 -3.66 19.63 26.24
N ASN A 273 -3.08 20.30 27.21
CA ASN A 273 -2.13 21.41 27.00
C ASN A 273 -0.75 20.94 26.49
N SER A 274 -0.38 19.70 26.74
CA SER A 274 0.91 19.11 26.34
C SER A 274 0.86 18.44 24.96
N VAL A 275 -0.32 18.12 24.43
CA VAL A 275 -0.45 17.48 23.12
C VAL A 275 0.18 18.29 21.98
N PRO A 276 0.00 19.64 21.89
CA PRO A 276 0.65 20.42 20.83
C PRO A 276 2.19 20.39 20.93
N ALA A 277 2.75 20.42 22.13
CA ALA A 277 4.20 20.31 22.34
C ALA A 277 4.73 18.96 21.87
N ALA A 278 4.06 17.86 22.21
CA ALA A 278 4.43 16.53 21.74
C ALA A 278 4.40 16.41 20.21
N VAL A 279 3.42 17.03 19.53
CA VAL A 279 3.35 17.05 18.05
C VAL A 279 4.56 17.77 17.45
N LEU A 280 4.95 18.91 17.99
CA LEU A 280 6.11 19.67 17.50
C LEU A 280 7.42 18.88 17.68
N VAL A 281 7.59 18.24 18.84
CA VAL A 281 8.75 17.38 19.11
C VAL A 281 8.78 16.21 18.13
N LEU A 282 7.68 15.47 17.98
CA LEU A 282 7.61 14.33 17.07
C LEU A 282 7.89 14.73 15.63
N ALA A 283 7.32 15.84 15.15
CA ALA A 283 7.54 16.35 13.79
C ALA A 283 9.01 16.72 13.54
N LYS A 284 9.68 17.36 14.53
CA LYS A 284 11.11 17.71 14.49
C LYS A 284 11.97 16.45 14.32
N TYR A 285 11.76 15.43 15.15
CA TYR A 285 12.57 14.22 15.12
C TYR A 285 12.22 13.29 13.95
N GLN A 286 10.98 13.31 13.47
CA GLN A 286 10.60 12.62 12.24
C GLN A 286 11.34 13.20 11.03
N TYR A 287 11.46 14.52 10.93
CA TYR A 287 12.27 15.15 9.89
C TYR A 287 13.73 14.77 10.00
N GLN A 288 14.30 14.82 11.23
CA GLN A 288 15.69 14.46 11.47
C GLN A 288 15.99 12.99 11.15
N ALA A 289 15.05 12.08 11.37
CA ALA A 289 15.22 10.65 11.12
C ALA A 289 15.64 10.31 9.67
N ALA A 290 15.32 11.18 8.70
CA ALA A 290 15.74 11.00 7.31
C ALA A 290 17.26 11.25 7.08
N PHE A 291 17.94 11.92 8.01
CA PHE A 291 19.32 12.42 7.82
C PHE A 291 20.32 11.98 8.89
N VAL A 292 19.85 11.45 10.02
CA VAL A 292 20.71 11.05 11.12
C VAL A 292 21.44 9.75 10.84
N ALA A 293 22.68 9.65 11.30
CA ALA A 293 23.48 8.44 11.20
C ALA A 293 23.06 7.36 12.22
N ASP A 294 22.53 7.78 13.38
CA ASP A 294 22.15 6.90 14.49
C ASP A 294 20.70 7.12 14.89
N GLN A 295 19.86 6.15 14.56
CA GLN A 295 18.42 6.17 14.83
C GLN A 295 18.12 5.95 16.32
N GLU A 296 18.97 5.21 17.06
CA GLU A 296 18.78 5.00 18.50
C GLU A 296 18.88 6.34 19.24
N ILE A 297 19.94 7.11 18.95
CA ILE A 297 20.16 8.41 19.58
C ILE A 297 19.05 9.39 19.24
N ASN A 298 18.62 9.42 17.98
CA ASN A 298 17.54 10.30 17.52
C ASN A 298 16.21 10.00 18.23
N MET A 299 15.84 8.73 18.31
CA MET A 299 14.61 8.31 18.98
C MET A 299 14.69 8.54 20.49
N LEU A 300 15.85 8.28 21.10
CA LEU A 300 16.08 8.52 22.53
C LEU A 300 15.97 10.00 22.88
N ALA A 301 16.54 10.86 22.05
CA ALA A 301 16.44 12.31 22.22
C ALA A 301 14.98 12.79 22.11
N CYS A 302 14.23 12.28 21.10
CA CYS A 302 12.82 12.55 20.95
C CYS A 302 12.01 12.22 22.22
N LEU A 303 12.13 11.00 22.71
CA LEU A 303 11.38 10.54 23.88
C LEU A 303 11.83 11.24 25.18
N THR A 304 13.11 11.64 25.27
CA THR A 304 13.62 12.42 26.41
C THR A 304 13.04 13.83 26.40
N GLU A 305 12.98 14.50 25.24
CA GLU A 305 12.36 15.82 25.11
C GLU A 305 10.87 15.76 25.49
N ILE A 306 10.13 14.72 25.08
CA ILE A 306 8.73 14.48 25.52
C ILE A 306 8.62 14.29 27.03
N MET A 307 9.54 13.52 27.65
CA MET A 307 9.55 13.34 29.11
C MET A 307 9.77 14.65 29.91
N VAL A 308 10.50 15.57 29.30
CA VAL A 308 10.83 16.85 29.95
C VAL A 308 9.75 17.90 29.76
N GLU A 309 9.21 18.00 28.53
CA GLU A 309 8.32 19.07 28.11
C GLU A 309 6.83 18.77 28.26
N CYS A 310 6.45 17.47 28.38
CA CYS A 310 5.05 17.08 28.39
C CYS A 310 4.59 16.59 29.77
N GLU A 311 3.38 16.96 30.14
CA GLU A 311 2.69 16.49 31.35
C GLU A 311 1.75 15.33 31.00
N PHE A 312 1.86 14.25 31.76
CA PHE A 312 1.04 13.04 31.60
C PHE A 312 -0.13 13.04 32.58
N LYS A 313 -1.30 12.56 32.12
CA LYS A 313 -2.50 12.37 32.95
C LYS A 313 -2.26 11.47 34.12
#